data_0a8e797fbdb50ab356995051b8bf2bcd
#
_entry.id   0a8e797fbdb50ab356995051b8bf2bcd
#
_cell.length_a   1.000
_cell.length_b   1.000
_cell.length_c   1.000
_cell.angle_alpha   90.00
_cell.angle_beta   90.00
_cell.angle_gamma   90.00
#
_symmetry.space_group_name_H-M   'P 1'
#
loop_
_entity.id
_entity.type
_entity.pdbx_description
1 polymer ?
#
loop_
_entity_poly.entity_id
_entity_poly.type
_entity_poly.pdbx_seq_one_letter_code
_entity_poly.pdbx_strand_id
1 'polypeptide(L)'
;MTRQNQIEFRPMTKEEQPAYKRLVDYAFAAENPAIEKEQEEFPDPLQPEWSLCAFDGNQLVASSGAFPFKIRFNGATMAAAGVTAVATNPGYRRQGLVRELMTRLLHQEHDKGVPAAILW
;
A
#
# COMPACT_ATOMS: atom_id res chain seq x y z
N MET A 1 17.99 21.08 0.27
CA MET A 1 17.09 20.21 1.06
C MET A 1 16.33 19.29 0.13
N THR A 2 16.43 18.00 0.33
CA THR A 2 15.73 17.04 -0.50
C THR A 2 14.26 16.95 -0.08
N ARG A 3 13.37 16.67 -1.04
CA ARG A 3 11.94 16.51 -0.75
C ARG A 3 11.66 15.40 0.26
N GLN A 4 12.49 14.38 0.30
CA GLN A 4 12.31 13.26 1.22
C GLN A 4 12.27 13.69 2.68
N ASN A 5 12.94 14.79 3.03
CA ASN A 5 12.92 15.32 4.39
C ASN A 5 11.57 15.91 4.78
N GLN A 6 10.69 16.14 3.79
CA GLN A 6 9.34 16.67 4.01
C GLN A 6 8.26 15.60 3.88
N ILE A 7 8.66 14.39 3.52
CA ILE A 7 7.71 13.29 3.33
C ILE A 7 7.40 12.63 4.66
N GLU A 8 6.13 12.52 4.98
CA GLU A 8 5.64 11.82 6.14
C GLU A 8 5.14 10.43 5.74
N PHE A 9 5.56 9.42 6.46
CA PHE A 9 5.10 8.03 6.26
C PHE A 9 4.16 7.65 7.38
N ARG A 10 2.91 7.40 7.04
CA ARG A 10 1.89 7.04 8.02
C ARG A 10 0.73 6.32 7.34
N PRO A 11 -0.15 5.65 8.11
CA PRO A 11 -1.40 5.14 7.56
C PRO A 11 -2.28 6.29 7.06
N MET A 12 -3.14 6.00 6.08
CA MET A 12 -4.15 6.97 5.68
C MET A 12 -5.21 7.11 6.76
N THR A 13 -5.85 8.27 6.81
CA THR A 13 -7.06 8.45 7.61
C THR A 13 -8.29 8.04 6.78
N LYS A 14 -9.43 7.91 7.44
CA LYS A 14 -10.67 7.58 6.77
C LYS A 14 -11.03 8.66 5.73
N GLU A 15 -10.77 9.91 6.03
CA GLU A 15 -11.03 11.03 5.14
C GLU A 15 -10.11 11.01 3.90
N GLU A 16 -8.95 10.40 4.01
CA GLU A 16 -7.97 10.28 2.93
C GLU A 16 -8.22 9.05 2.04
N GLN A 17 -9.13 8.18 2.42
CA GLN A 17 -9.42 6.95 1.68
C GLN A 17 -9.82 7.22 0.22
N PRO A 18 -10.63 8.23 -0.12
CA PRO A 18 -10.92 8.54 -1.52
C PRO A 18 -9.67 8.92 -2.33
N ALA A 19 -8.74 9.68 -1.74
CA ALA A 19 -7.49 10.04 -2.42
C ALA A 19 -6.61 8.81 -2.65
N TYR A 20 -6.55 7.92 -1.67
CA TYR A 20 -5.86 6.64 -1.77
C TYR A 20 -6.42 5.81 -2.92
N LYS A 21 -7.73 5.68 -2.97
CA LYS A 21 -8.39 4.91 -4.04
C LYS A 21 -8.09 5.49 -5.42
N ARG A 22 -8.16 6.83 -5.55
CA ARG A 22 -7.85 7.48 -6.83
C ARG A 22 -6.42 7.21 -7.29
N LEU A 23 -5.46 7.26 -6.37
CA LEU A 23 -4.05 7.01 -6.71
C LEU A 23 -3.85 5.57 -7.18
N VAL A 24 -4.42 4.61 -6.47
CA VAL A 24 -4.31 3.20 -6.80
C VAL A 24 -5.01 2.91 -8.13
N ASP A 25 -6.23 3.38 -8.31
CA ASP A 25 -7.00 3.16 -9.53
C ASP A 25 -6.28 3.76 -10.75
N TYR A 26 -5.74 4.96 -10.61
CA TYR A 26 -4.98 5.60 -11.67
C TYR A 26 -3.76 4.76 -12.08
N ALA A 27 -3.00 4.29 -11.10
CA ALA A 27 -1.80 3.51 -11.37
C ALA A 27 -2.13 2.19 -12.07
N PHE A 28 -3.16 1.47 -11.60
CA PHE A 28 -3.55 0.20 -12.20
C PHE A 28 -4.22 0.39 -13.57
N ALA A 29 -5.04 1.41 -13.73
CA ALA A 29 -5.67 1.69 -15.02
C ALA A 29 -4.65 2.08 -16.09
N ALA A 30 -3.58 2.77 -15.71
CA ALA A 30 -2.51 3.12 -16.63
C ALA A 30 -1.74 1.88 -17.12
N GLU A 31 -1.63 0.87 -16.27
CA GLU A 31 -0.94 -0.37 -16.60
C GLU A 31 -1.85 -1.40 -17.27
N ASN A 32 -3.11 -1.45 -16.87
CA ASN A 32 -4.05 -2.42 -17.40
C ASN A 32 -5.50 -1.91 -17.27
N PRO A 33 -6.03 -1.25 -18.29
CA PRO A 33 -7.38 -0.68 -18.26
C PRO A 33 -8.50 -1.69 -18.00
N ALA A 34 -8.28 -2.97 -18.29
CA ALA A 34 -9.31 -3.99 -18.07
C ALA A 34 -9.57 -4.27 -16.59
N ILE A 35 -8.60 -3.99 -15.72
CA ILE A 35 -8.73 -4.21 -14.28
C ILE A 35 -9.66 -3.19 -13.63
N GLU A 36 -9.80 -2.01 -14.23
CA GLU A 36 -10.67 -0.96 -13.70
C GLU A 36 -12.10 -1.43 -13.50
N LYS A 37 -12.64 -2.21 -14.44
CA LYS A 37 -14.01 -2.73 -14.34
C LYS A 37 -14.16 -3.76 -13.23
N GLU A 38 -13.14 -4.59 -13.02
CA GLU A 38 -13.17 -5.57 -11.95
C GLU A 38 -13.14 -4.91 -10.58
N GLN A 39 -12.41 -3.81 -10.45
CA GLN A 39 -12.34 -3.07 -9.18
C GLN A 39 -13.64 -2.35 -8.85
N GLU A 40 -14.41 -1.95 -9.85
CA GLU A 40 -15.73 -1.37 -9.62
C GLU A 40 -16.72 -2.39 -9.04
N GLU A 41 -16.62 -3.65 -9.48
CA GLU A 41 -17.47 -4.74 -8.99
C GLU A 41 -17.08 -5.21 -7.60
N PHE A 42 -15.80 -5.09 -7.25
CA PHE A 42 -15.26 -5.52 -5.97
C PHE A 42 -14.57 -4.35 -5.28
N PRO A 43 -15.36 -3.48 -4.61
CA PRO A 43 -14.78 -2.33 -3.93
C PRO A 43 -13.73 -2.80 -2.91
N ASP A 44 -12.60 -2.12 -2.93
CA ASP A 44 -11.46 -2.48 -2.09
C ASP A 44 -11.81 -2.32 -0.62
N PRO A 45 -11.78 -3.40 0.15
CA PRO A 45 -12.07 -3.35 1.57
C PRO A 45 -10.85 -2.97 2.42
N LEU A 46 -9.77 -2.44 1.80
CA LEU A 46 -8.57 -2.10 2.56
C LEU A 46 -8.88 -1.07 3.64
N GLN A 47 -8.72 -1.48 4.88
CA GLN A 47 -8.97 -0.62 6.02
C GLN A 47 -7.81 0.38 6.19
N PRO A 48 -8.08 1.61 6.66
CA PRO A 48 -7.01 2.58 6.88
C PRO A 48 -5.87 2.06 7.76
N GLU A 49 -6.16 1.26 8.77
CA GLU A 49 -5.14 0.71 9.66
C GLU A 49 -4.20 -0.29 8.98
N TRP A 50 -4.58 -0.80 7.81
CA TRP A 50 -3.73 -1.73 7.05
C TRP A 50 -2.87 -1.00 6.03
N SER A 51 -3.03 0.30 5.87
CA SER A 51 -2.29 1.09 4.90
C SER A 51 -1.01 1.67 5.49
N LEU A 52 -0.07 1.94 4.63
CA LEU A 52 1.08 2.78 4.93
C LEU A 52 1.33 3.63 3.69
N CYS A 53 1.32 4.94 3.87
CA CYS A 53 1.37 5.89 2.77
C CYS A 53 2.42 6.94 2.99
N ALA A 54 2.81 7.61 1.91
CA ALA A 54 3.71 8.75 1.96
C ALA A 54 2.94 10.01 1.60
N PHE A 55 3.14 11.07 2.36
CA PHE A 55 2.47 12.34 2.19
C PHE A 55 3.50 13.46 2.08
N ASP A 56 3.29 14.34 1.10
CA ASP A 56 4.02 15.60 0.98
C ASP A 56 3.05 16.69 1.45
N GLY A 57 3.21 17.12 2.71
CA GLY A 57 2.19 17.93 3.36
C GLY A 57 0.89 17.16 3.50
N ASN A 58 -0.18 17.66 2.87
CA ASN A 58 -1.48 17.00 2.86
C ASN A 58 -1.72 16.17 1.59
N GLN A 59 -0.75 16.14 0.68
CA GLN A 59 -0.88 15.44 -0.58
C GLN A 59 -0.38 14.00 -0.46
N LEU A 60 -1.24 13.05 -0.80
CA LEU A 60 -0.86 11.65 -0.89
C LEU A 60 0.00 11.45 -2.15
N VAL A 61 1.23 10.96 -1.97
CA VAL A 61 2.18 10.82 -3.08
C VAL A 61 2.59 9.38 -3.36
N ALA A 62 2.42 8.48 -2.39
CA ALA A 62 2.65 7.06 -2.60
C ALA A 62 1.81 6.26 -1.62
N SER A 63 1.47 5.05 -2.01
CA SER A 63 0.60 4.19 -1.22
C SER A 63 1.12 2.77 -1.12
N SER A 64 0.70 2.08 -0.08
CA SER A 64 0.86 0.64 0.10
C SER A 64 -0.17 0.16 1.12
N GLY A 65 -0.32 -1.16 1.21
CA GLY A 65 -1.18 -1.76 2.21
C GLY A 65 -0.87 -3.23 2.37
N ALA A 66 -1.28 -3.80 3.49
CA ALA A 66 -1.08 -5.21 3.78
C ALA A 66 -2.34 -5.79 4.42
N PHE A 67 -3.02 -6.68 3.69
CA PHE A 67 -4.15 -7.43 4.23
C PHE A 67 -3.65 -8.52 5.16
N PRO A 68 -4.31 -8.75 6.30
CA PRO A 68 -4.01 -9.91 7.12
C PRO A 68 -4.59 -11.18 6.50
N PHE A 69 -3.71 -12.17 6.29
CA PHE A 69 -4.08 -13.48 5.76
C PHE A 69 -3.64 -14.58 6.70
N LYS A 70 -4.23 -15.75 6.47
CA LYS A 70 -3.67 -17.00 6.97
C LYS A 70 -3.39 -17.90 5.78
N ILE A 71 -2.18 -18.44 5.74
CA ILE A 71 -1.79 -19.40 4.71
C ILE A 71 -1.54 -20.75 5.34
N ARG A 72 -1.78 -21.81 4.57
CA ARG A 72 -1.46 -23.18 4.98
C ARG A 72 -0.19 -23.60 4.28
N PHE A 73 0.77 -24.04 5.08
CA PHE A 73 2.05 -24.49 4.56
C PHE A 73 2.49 -25.72 5.34
N ASN A 74 2.74 -26.83 4.62
CA ASN A 74 3.11 -28.12 5.21
C ASN A 74 2.16 -28.57 6.35
N GLY A 75 0.85 -28.35 6.15
CA GLY A 75 -0.15 -28.75 7.14
C GLY A 75 -0.33 -27.80 8.31
N ALA A 76 0.50 -26.76 8.40
CA ALA A 76 0.38 -25.74 9.45
C ALA A 76 -0.21 -24.45 8.90
N THR A 77 -0.96 -23.75 9.73
CA THR A 77 -1.51 -22.44 9.38
C THR A 77 -0.61 -21.35 9.96
N MET A 78 -0.24 -20.36 9.15
CA MET A 78 0.54 -19.23 9.62
C MET A 78 -0.05 -17.92 9.13
N ALA A 79 0.18 -16.85 9.91
CA ALA A 79 -0.19 -15.50 9.50
C ALA A 79 0.70 -15.04 8.34
N ALA A 80 0.12 -14.28 7.42
CA ALA A 80 0.85 -13.68 6.32
C ALA A 80 0.28 -12.30 6.01
N ALA A 81 1.13 -11.41 5.51
CA ALA A 81 0.73 -10.10 5.04
C ALA A 81 0.59 -10.14 3.52
N GLY A 82 -0.60 -9.82 3.02
CA GLY A 82 -0.84 -9.67 1.58
C GLY A 82 -0.57 -8.24 1.16
N VAL A 83 0.62 -7.98 0.63
CA VAL A 83 1.03 -6.63 0.23
C VAL A 83 0.37 -6.26 -1.09
N THR A 84 -0.33 -5.14 -1.11
CA THR A 84 -1.09 -4.69 -2.27
C THR A 84 -1.16 -3.17 -2.33
N ALA A 85 -1.81 -2.66 -3.37
CA ALA A 85 -2.09 -1.23 -3.55
C ALA A 85 -0.81 -0.38 -3.53
N VAL A 86 0.29 -0.91 -4.05
CA VAL A 86 1.57 -0.19 -4.13
C VAL A 86 1.52 0.72 -5.35
N ALA A 87 1.52 2.02 -5.11
CA ALA A 87 1.44 3.01 -6.17
C ALA A 87 2.21 4.27 -5.80
N THR A 88 2.70 4.99 -6.83
CA THR A 88 3.40 6.25 -6.65
C THR A 88 2.84 7.27 -7.61
N ASN A 89 2.60 8.48 -7.13
CA ASN A 89 2.27 9.61 -7.99
C ASN A 89 3.42 9.82 -8.99
N PRO A 90 3.12 9.95 -10.31
CA PRO A 90 4.17 10.06 -11.33
C PRO A 90 5.18 11.19 -11.07
N GLY A 91 4.77 12.29 -10.45
CA GLY A 91 5.67 13.40 -10.11
C GLY A 91 6.67 13.07 -9.01
N TYR A 92 6.51 11.95 -8.33
CA TYR A 92 7.36 11.55 -7.20
C TYR A 92 8.12 10.25 -7.45
N ARG A 93 8.12 9.76 -8.68
CA ARG A 93 8.89 8.56 -9.05
C ARG A 93 10.38 8.82 -8.93
N ARG A 94 11.15 7.75 -8.74
CA ARG A 94 12.62 7.76 -8.64
C ARG A 94 13.17 8.51 -7.43
N GLN A 95 12.35 8.68 -6.39
CA GLN A 95 12.78 9.27 -5.12
C GLN A 95 12.93 8.23 -4.02
N GLY A 96 12.80 6.95 -4.35
CA GLY A 96 12.92 5.87 -3.38
C GLY A 96 11.74 5.73 -2.42
N LEU A 97 10.59 6.33 -2.74
CA LEU A 97 9.43 6.31 -1.84
C LEU A 97 8.85 4.92 -1.67
N VAL A 98 8.70 4.17 -2.77
CA VAL A 98 8.17 2.80 -2.70
C VAL A 98 9.09 1.90 -1.90
N ARG A 99 10.40 2.03 -2.12
CA ARG A 99 11.39 1.26 -1.36
C ARG A 99 11.28 1.54 0.13
N GLU A 100 11.18 2.80 0.50
CA GLU A 100 11.02 3.20 1.91
C GLU A 100 9.70 2.70 2.48
N LEU A 101 8.60 2.83 1.73
CA LEU A 101 7.30 2.30 2.14
C LEU A 101 7.36 0.80 2.39
N MET A 102 7.93 0.04 1.45
CA MET A 102 8.04 -1.41 1.58
C MET A 102 8.89 -1.81 2.77
N THR A 103 10.02 -1.11 2.97
CA THR A 103 10.88 -1.38 4.12
C THR A 103 10.11 -1.17 5.42
N ARG A 104 9.42 -0.05 5.56
CA ARG A 104 8.66 0.26 6.77
C ARG A 104 7.48 -0.69 6.96
N LEU A 105 6.76 -1.00 5.88
CA LEU A 105 5.61 -1.91 5.95
C LEU A 105 6.03 -3.30 6.40
N LEU A 106 7.11 -3.84 5.84
CA LEU A 106 7.60 -5.16 6.20
C LEU A 106 8.12 -5.19 7.63
N HIS A 107 8.76 -4.13 8.09
CA HIS A 107 9.16 -4.02 9.50
C HIS A 107 7.96 -3.98 10.44
N GLN A 108 6.91 -3.27 10.09
CA GLN A 108 5.68 -3.24 10.89
C GLN A 108 5.06 -4.63 11.00
N GLU A 109 4.99 -5.36 9.90
CA GLU A 109 4.43 -6.70 9.90
C GLU A 109 5.30 -7.67 10.71
N HIS A 110 6.61 -7.53 10.60
CA HIS A 110 7.53 -8.31 11.43
C HIS A 110 7.32 -8.04 12.92
N ASP A 111 7.15 -6.78 13.31
CA ASP A 111 6.92 -6.39 14.69
C ASP A 111 5.58 -6.91 15.23
N LYS A 112 4.61 -7.12 14.36
CA LYS A 112 3.33 -7.75 14.72
C LYS A 112 3.41 -9.26 14.85
N GLY A 113 4.57 -9.85 14.56
CA GLY A 113 4.76 -11.29 14.58
C GLY A 113 4.29 -12.01 13.33
N VAL A 114 4.13 -11.30 12.21
CA VAL A 114 3.72 -11.92 10.94
C VAL A 114 4.95 -12.49 10.25
N PRO A 115 5.04 -13.83 10.06
CA PRO A 115 6.27 -14.47 9.59
C PRO A 115 6.46 -14.43 8.07
N ALA A 116 5.46 -14.05 7.29
CA ALA A 116 5.55 -14.10 5.83
C ALA A 116 4.81 -12.94 5.19
N ALA A 117 5.26 -12.54 4.01
CA ALA A 117 4.58 -11.54 3.19
C ALA A 117 4.44 -12.06 1.76
N ILE A 118 3.30 -11.75 1.15
CA ILE A 118 3.00 -12.11 -0.23
C ILE A 118 2.71 -10.82 -0.98
N LEU A 119 3.36 -10.65 -2.14
CA LEU A 119 3.17 -9.49 -3.01
C LEU A 119 2.52 -9.93 -4.30
N TRP A 120 1.47 -9.21 -4.72
CA TRP A 120 0.88 -9.42 -6.03
C TRP A 120 0.47 -8.13 -6.73
#